data_871bba5b7d55a8e4921ebcf9b476d535
#
_entry.id   871bba5b7d55a8e4921ebcf9b476d535
#
_cell.length_a   1.000
_cell.length_b   1.000
_cell.length_c   1.000
_cell.angle_alpha   90.00
_cell.angle_beta   90.00
_cell.angle_gamma   90.00
#
_symmetry.space_group_name_H-M   'P 1'
#
loop_
_entity.id
_entity.type
_entity.pdbx_description
1 polymer ?
#
loop_
_entity_poly.entity_id
_entity_poly.type
_entity_poly.pdbx_seq_one_letter_code
_entity_poly.pdbx_strand_id
1 'polypeptide(L)'
;RRQRQMCIRDSTRAIADTVLTYLMAALGGRNPMFQLEGLNRKSRQASLILERVLHQQMRRTAGEARLAQMLLDSIRYGFAPTKIVWNAKDNQNQIINFDPRRVFPDPRVNFGDWENMQFVVFADYVSYNSILYSGLYPKLRKFPELRQKMSPPRNAWNAHHWHKEQGRGLSIDPAT
;
A
#
# COMPACT_ATOMS: atom_id res chain seq x y z
N ARG A 1 22.43 22.45 -18.12
CA ARG A 1 22.05 21.04 -17.78
C ARG A 1 20.87 20.96 -16.80
N ARG A 2 20.77 21.80 -15.75
CA ARG A 2 19.65 21.79 -14.78
C ARG A 2 18.30 22.15 -15.43
N GLN A 3 18.24 23.14 -16.31
CA GLN A 3 16.99 23.56 -17.00
C GLN A 3 16.39 22.46 -17.87
N ARG A 4 17.22 21.71 -18.62
CA ARG A 4 16.72 20.58 -19.43
C ARG A 4 16.12 19.46 -18.59
N GLN A 5 16.70 19.18 -17.43
CA GLN A 5 16.16 18.16 -16.52
C GLN A 5 14.81 18.57 -15.90
N MET A 6 14.59 19.85 -15.63
CA MET A 6 13.30 20.35 -15.15
C MET A 6 12.21 20.19 -16.23
N CYS A 7 12.45 20.60 -17.46
CA CYS A 7 11.48 20.47 -18.55
C CYS A 7 11.07 19.01 -18.83
N ILE A 8 12.02 18.07 -18.81
CA ILE A 8 11.72 16.65 -19.02
C ILE A 8 10.87 16.10 -17.88
N ARG A 9 11.17 16.45 -16.64
CA ARG A 9 10.38 16.01 -15.47
C ARG A 9 8.94 16.54 -15.52
N ASP A 10 8.75 17.79 -15.89
CA ASP A 10 7.41 18.39 -15.96
C ASP A 10 6.59 17.78 -17.10
N SER A 11 7.20 17.54 -18.26
CA SER A 11 6.52 16.89 -19.38
C SER A 11 6.10 15.46 -19.06
N THR A 12 6.99 14.66 -18.44
CA THR A 12 6.69 13.28 -18.06
C THR A 12 5.59 13.21 -17.00
N ARG A 13 5.61 14.15 -16.04
CA ARG A 13 4.57 14.25 -15.02
C ARG A 13 3.22 14.60 -15.62
N ALA A 14 3.17 15.57 -16.51
CA ALA A 14 1.94 15.98 -17.18
C ALA A 14 1.32 14.81 -17.97
N ILE A 15 2.13 14.02 -18.67
CA ILE A 15 1.67 12.83 -19.39
C ILE A 15 1.12 11.80 -18.38
N ALA A 16 1.82 11.50 -17.29
CA ALA A 16 1.36 10.56 -16.29
C ALA A 16 0.04 10.99 -15.63
N ASP A 17 -0.09 12.28 -15.31
CA ASP A 17 -1.31 12.85 -14.72
C ASP A 17 -2.48 12.79 -15.71
N THR A 18 -2.23 13.04 -17.01
CA THR A 18 -3.24 12.92 -18.05
C THR A 18 -3.72 11.48 -18.22
N VAL A 19 -2.79 10.52 -18.31
CA VAL A 19 -3.13 9.08 -18.40
C VAL A 19 -3.90 8.63 -17.17
N LEU A 20 -3.47 9.04 -15.96
CA LEU A 20 -4.19 8.75 -14.73
C LEU A 20 -5.62 9.27 -14.76
N THR A 21 -5.83 10.49 -15.23
CA THR A 21 -7.17 11.10 -15.35
C THR A 21 -8.07 10.27 -16.26
N TYR A 22 -7.58 9.86 -17.43
CA TYR A 22 -8.32 8.99 -18.34
C TYR A 22 -8.65 7.63 -17.72
N LEU A 23 -7.69 7.00 -17.06
CA LEU A 23 -7.91 5.72 -16.39
C LEU A 23 -8.92 5.84 -15.25
N MET A 24 -8.83 6.89 -14.45
CA MET A 24 -9.79 7.14 -13.39
C MET A 24 -11.20 7.44 -13.94
N ALA A 25 -11.32 8.17 -15.03
CA ALA A 25 -12.61 8.40 -15.68
C ALA A 25 -13.20 7.09 -16.24
N ALA A 26 -12.37 6.22 -16.80
CA ALA A 26 -12.81 4.95 -17.38
C ALA A 26 -13.23 3.92 -16.32
N LEU A 27 -12.45 3.82 -15.24
CA LEU A 27 -12.64 2.80 -14.20
C LEU A 27 -13.50 3.30 -13.02
N GLY A 28 -13.30 4.53 -12.59
CA GLY A 28 -13.97 5.13 -11.43
C GLY A 28 -15.19 5.98 -11.76
N GLY A 29 -15.43 6.30 -13.05
CA GLY A 29 -16.53 7.18 -13.48
C GLY A 29 -17.92 6.55 -13.42
N ARG A 30 -18.02 5.26 -13.11
CA ARG A 30 -19.30 4.56 -12.97
C ARG A 30 -19.77 4.53 -11.51
N ASN A 31 -21.07 4.69 -11.32
CA ASN A 31 -21.70 4.55 -10.01
C ASN A 31 -22.84 3.52 -10.07
N PRO A 32 -22.71 2.34 -9.47
CA PRO A 32 -21.58 1.83 -8.70
C PRO A 32 -20.35 1.49 -9.57
N MET A 33 -19.15 1.53 -8.97
CA MET A 33 -17.90 1.26 -9.67
C MET A 33 -17.81 -0.18 -10.17
N PHE A 34 -18.31 -1.13 -9.39
CA PHE A 34 -18.36 -2.56 -9.72
C PHE A 34 -19.80 -2.99 -9.95
N GLN A 35 -20.05 -3.61 -11.08
CA GLN A 35 -21.32 -4.27 -11.39
C GLN A 35 -21.12 -5.77 -11.26
N LEU A 36 -22.00 -6.43 -10.49
CA LEU A 36 -21.95 -7.84 -10.22
C LEU A 36 -23.12 -8.54 -10.94
N GLU A 37 -22.80 -9.48 -11.80
CA GLU A 37 -23.80 -10.32 -12.46
C GLU A 37 -23.96 -11.65 -11.73
N GLY A 38 -25.18 -12.00 -11.41
CA GLY A 38 -25.50 -13.30 -10.86
C GLY A 38 -25.72 -14.32 -11.97
N LEU A 39 -25.01 -15.43 -11.92
CA LEU A 39 -25.12 -16.53 -12.88
C LEU A 39 -26.49 -17.22 -12.81
N ASN A 40 -27.14 -17.27 -11.65
CA ASN A 40 -28.41 -17.92 -11.41
C ASN A 40 -29.46 -16.94 -10.90
N ARG A 41 -30.75 -17.28 -11.02
CA ARG A 41 -31.85 -16.43 -10.54
C ARG A 41 -31.75 -16.05 -9.07
N LYS A 42 -31.30 -16.97 -8.21
CA LYS A 42 -31.07 -16.71 -6.77
C LYS A 42 -29.87 -15.79 -6.55
N SER A 43 -28.80 -15.95 -7.32
CA SER A 43 -27.57 -15.13 -7.20
C SER A 43 -27.77 -13.71 -7.72
N ARG A 44 -28.73 -13.45 -8.61
CA ARG A 44 -29.07 -12.09 -9.08
C ARG A 44 -29.57 -11.17 -7.96
N GLN A 45 -30.38 -11.70 -7.05
CA GLN A 45 -30.84 -10.90 -5.91
C GLN A 45 -29.67 -10.62 -4.92
N ALA A 46 -28.83 -11.63 -4.70
CA ALA A 46 -27.66 -11.50 -3.85
C ALA A 46 -26.60 -10.53 -4.45
N SER A 47 -26.43 -10.53 -5.79
CA SER A 47 -25.47 -9.65 -6.45
C SER A 47 -25.79 -8.17 -6.25
N LEU A 48 -27.06 -7.78 -6.29
CA LEU A 48 -27.49 -6.40 -6.05
C LEU A 48 -27.15 -5.92 -4.61
N ILE A 49 -27.34 -6.81 -3.64
CA ILE A 49 -27.00 -6.50 -2.24
C ILE A 49 -25.49 -6.38 -2.09
N LEU A 50 -24.74 -7.33 -2.65
CA LEU A 50 -23.29 -7.37 -2.58
C LEU A 50 -22.65 -6.15 -3.27
N GLU A 51 -23.19 -5.72 -4.41
CA GLU A 51 -22.79 -4.52 -5.13
C GLU A 51 -22.89 -3.27 -4.26
N ARG A 52 -24.01 -3.10 -3.55
CA ARG A 52 -24.21 -1.99 -2.60
C ARG A 52 -23.22 -2.05 -1.44
N VAL A 53 -22.98 -3.23 -0.89
CA VAL A 53 -22.01 -3.43 0.21
C VAL A 53 -20.60 -3.08 -0.25
N LEU A 54 -20.18 -3.58 -1.43
CA LEU A 54 -18.86 -3.26 -1.98
C LEU A 54 -18.70 -1.75 -2.25
N HIS A 55 -19.72 -1.14 -2.85
CA HIS A 55 -19.68 0.31 -3.08
C HIS A 55 -19.56 1.10 -1.77
N GLN A 56 -20.30 0.71 -0.74
CA GLN A 56 -20.21 1.34 0.57
C GLN A 56 -18.83 1.13 1.22
N GLN A 57 -18.25 -0.07 1.12
CA GLN A 57 -16.91 -0.35 1.63
C GLN A 57 -15.85 0.48 0.88
N MET A 58 -15.92 0.57 -0.44
CA MET A 58 -15.02 1.41 -1.23
C MET A 58 -15.05 2.88 -0.79
N ARG A 59 -16.22 3.43 -0.53
CA ARG A 59 -16.35 4.81 -0.03
C ARG A 59 -15.77 4.99 1.37
N ARG A 60 -16.04 4.05 2.28
CA ARG A 60 -15.55 4.12 3.67
C ARG A 60 -14.04 3.97 3.78
N THR A 61 -13.43 3.14 2.94
CA THR A 61 -12.00 2.85 2.98
C THR A 61 -11.17 3.76 2.08
N ALA A 62 -11.78 4.82 1.52
CA ALA A 62 -11.15 5.67 0.50
C ALA A 62 -10.61 4.83 -0.70
N GLY A 63 -11.38 3.84 -1.13
CA GLY A 63 -10.98 2.89 -2.16
C GLY A 63 -10.65 3.56 -3.50
N GLU A 64 -11.37 4.63 -3.86
CA GLU A 64 -11.07 5.41 -5.07
C GLU A 64 -9.67 6.04 -5.02
N ALA A 65 -9.27 6.60 -3.87
CA ALA A 65 -7.94 7.16 -3.70
C ALA A 65 -6.86 6.06 -3.74
N ARG A 66 -7.17 4.88 -3.18
CA ARG A 66 -6.26 3.72 -3.26
C ARG A 66 -6.12 3.22 -4.69
N LEU A 67 -7.21 3.19 -5.45
CA LEU A 67 -7.19 2.85 -6.88
C LEU A 67 -6.36 3.86 -7.68
N ALA A 68 -6.56 5.16 -7.45
CA ALA A 68 -5.77 6.21 -8.09
C ALA A 68 -4.27 6.06 -7.80
N GLN A 69 -3.89 5.78 -6.55
CA GLN A 69 -2.51 5.53 -6.18
C GLN A 69 -1.95 4.27 -6.87
N MET A 70 -2.72 3.19 -6.91
CA MET A 70 -2.33 1.96 -7.61
C MET A 70 -2.08 2.21 -9.10
N LEU A 71 -2.98 2.94 -9.76
CA LEU A 71 -2.82 3.28 -11.18
C LEU A 71 -1.59 4.18 -11.41
N LEU A 72 -1.36 5.16 -10.54
CA LEU A 72 -0.20 6.03 -10.62
C LEU A 72 1.11 5.26 -10.46
N ASP A 73 1.17 4.33 -9.51
CA ASP A 73 2.34 3.48 -9.30
C ASP A 73 2.54 2.53 -10.50
N SER A 74 1.46 2.00 -11.07
CA SER A 74 1.52 1.20 -12.30
C SER A 74 2.06 1.99 -13.49
N ILE A 75 1.65 3.24 -13.67
CA ILE A 75 2.18 4.12 -14.73
C ILE A 75 3.68 4.38 -14.53
N ARG A 76 4.12 4.55 -13.27
CA ARG A 76 5.52 4.89 -12.95
C ARG A 76 6.47 3.70 -13.00
N TYR A 77 6.03 2.55 -12.51
CA TYR A 77 6.89 1.38 -12.29
C TYR A 77 6.56 0.20 -13.19
N GLY A 78 5.49 0.27 -13.97
CA GLY A 78 5.01 -0.83 -14.80
C GLY A 78 4.17 -1.87 -14.05
N PHE A 79 4.15 -1.82 -12.71
CA PHE A 79 3.29 -2.67 -11.88
C PHE A 79 2.96 -1.98 -10.55
N ALA A 80 1.86 -2.40 -9.91
CA ALA A 80 1.42 -1.86 -8.63
C ALA A 80 0.88 -2.98 -7.74
N PRO A 81 1.67 -3.46 -6.79
CA PRO A 81 1.25 -4.53 -5.90
C PRO A 81 0.23 -4.01 -4.88
N THR A 82 -0.89 -4.68 -4.84
CA THR A 82 -2.02 -4.33 -3.97
C THR A 82 -2.51 -5.56 -3.23
N LYS A 83 -2.82 -5.40 -1.96
CA LYS A 83 -3.34 -6.46 -1.11
C LYS A 83 -4.72 -6.07 -0.56
N ILE A 84 -5.65 -7.00 -0.62
CA ILE A 84 -6.95 -6.86 0.04
C ILE A 84 -6.88 -7.62 1.36
N VAL A 85 -7.15 -6.92 2.46
CA VAL A 85 -7.14 -7.49 3.80
C VAL A 85 -8.45 -7.21 4.51
N TRP A 86 -8.86 -8.14 5.37
CA TRP A 86 -9.99 -7.95 6.27
C TRP A 86 -9.56 -7.16 7.49
N ASN A 87 -10.18 -6.02 7.73
CA ASN A 87 -9.99 -5.24 8.95
C ASN A 87 -11.07 -5.64 9.97
N ALA A 88 -10.68 -6.40 10.98
CA ALA A 88 -11.61 -6.88 11.99
C ALA A 88 -12.16 -5.75 12.91
N LYS A 89 -11.44 -4.63 13.06
CA LYS A 89 -11.90 -3.50 13.88
C LYS A 89 -13.09 -2.79 13.24
N ASP A 90 -13.00 -2.55 11.95
CA ASP A 90 -14.01 -1.82 11.18
C ASP A 90 -14.99 -2.75 10.48
N ASN A 91 -14.77 -4.07 10.58
CA ASN A 91 -15.57 -5.13 9.96
C ASN A 91 -15.77 -4.91 8.45
N GLN A 92 -14.67 -4.63 7.74
CA GLN A 92 -14.69 -4.31 6.31
C GLN A 92 -13.40 -4.72 5.60
N ASN A 93 -13.49 -4.88 4.29
CA ASN A 93 -12.32 -5.09 3.44
C ASN A 93 -11.56 -3.78 3.27
N GLN A 94 -10.26 -3.83 3.34
CA GLN A 94 -9.37 -2.70 3.13
C GLN A 94 -8.36 -3.01 2.03
N ILE A 95 -8.18 -2.05 1.12
CA ILE A 95 -7.16 -2.10 0.07
C ILE A 95 -5.88 -1.46 0.62
N ILE A 96 -4.78 -2.20 0.57
CA ILE A 96 -3.45 -1.72 0.97
C ILE A 96 -2.54 -1.75 -0.25
N ASN A 97 -2.06 -0.58 -0.65
CA ASN A 97 -1.07 -0.45 -1.71
C ASN A 97 0.33 -0.54 -1.12
N PHE A 98 1.21 -1.26 -1.79
CA PHE A 98 2.62 -1.37 -1.42
C PHE A 98 3.49 -0.60 -2.42
N ASP A 99 4.60 -0.05 -1.94
CA ASP A 99 5.61 0.52 -2.81
C ASP A 99 6.21 -0.59 -3.68
N PRO A 100 6.12 -0.50 -5.02
CA PRO A 100 6.66 -1.53 -5.91
C PRO A 100 8.12 -1.88 -5.66
N ARG A 101 8.90 -0.94 -5.14
CA ARG A 101 10.33 -1.13 -4.80
C ARG A 101 10.56 -2.00 -3.57
N ARG A 102 9.52 -2.30 -2.82
CA ARG A 102 9.58 -3.08 -1.57
C ARG A 102 8.86 -4.43 -1.68
N VAL A 103 8.51 -4.81 -2.88
CA VAL A 103 7.87 -6.10 -3.16
C VAL A 103 8.82 -6.96 -3.96
N PHE A 104 9.12 -8.13 -3.44
CA PHE A 104 10.06 -9.07 -4.02
C PHE A 104 9.31 -10.38 -4.34
N PRO A 105 8.90 -10.56 -5.61
CA PRO A 105 8.29 -11.81 -6.07
C PRO A 105 9.34 -12.91 -6.16
N ASP A 106 8.89 -14.16 -6.29
CA ASP A 106 9.76 -15.32 -6.49
C ASP A 106 10.59 -15.16 -7.79
N PRO A 107 11.94 -15.12 -7.71
CA PRO A 107 12.80 -14.94 -8.87
C PRO A 107 12.82 -16.15 -9.82
N ARG A 108 12.27 -17.29 -9.42
CA ARG A 108 12.23 -18.53 -10.23
C ARG A 108 11.13 -18.52 -11.28
N VAL A 109 10.16 -17.64 -11.13
CA VAL A 109 8.97 -17.59 -11.97
C VAL A 109 8.97 -16.30 -12.76
N ASN A 110 8.51 -16.34 -14.01
CA ASN A 110 8.40 -15.15 -14.84
C ASN A 110 7.41 -14.16 -14.23
N PHE A 111 7.74 -12.88 -14.33
CA PHE A 111 6.86 -11.82 -13.88
C PHE A 111 5.53 -11.84 -14.67
N GLY A 112 4.42 -12.00 -13.95
CA GLY A 112 3.09 -12.16 -14.55
C GLY A 112 2.47 -13.54 -14.34
N ASP A 113 3.25 -14.56 -14.04
CA ASP A 113 2.79 -15.91 -13.73
C ASP A 113 2.59 -16.08 -12.21
N TRP A 114 1.59 -15.39 -11.69
CA TRP A 114 1.32 -15.32 -10.24
C TRP A 114 0.88 -16.64 -9.62
N GLU A 115 0.30 -17.54 -10.43
CA GLU A 115 -0.23 -18.82 -9.96
C GLU A 115 0.88 -19.80 -9.58
N ASN A 116 2.02 -19.72 -10.25
CA ASN A 116 3.17 -20.58 -10.00
C ASN A 116 4.16 -20.03 -8.98
N MET A 117 3.96 -18.81 -8.47
CA MET A 117 4.79 -18.21 -7.43
C MET A 117 4.60 -18.91 -6.09
N GLN A 118 5.69 -19.35 -5.48
CA GLN A 118 5.67 -19.98 -4.17
C GLN A 118 5.56 -18.95 -3.03
N PHE A 119 6.11 -17.76 -3.23
CA PHE A 119 6.10 -16.69 -2.25
C PHE A 119 6.21 -15.31 -2.89
N VAL A 120 5.71 -14.32 -2.19
CA VAL A 120 5.94 -12.89 -2.46
C VAL A 120 6.31 -12.23 -1.15
N VAL A 121 7.46 -11.56 -1.10
CA VAL A 121 7.94 -10.86 0.09
C VAL A 121 7.57 -9.39 0.01
N PHE A 122 6.89 -8.90 1.04
CA PHE A 122 6.59 -7.49 1.23
C PHE A 122 7.50 -6.94 2.34
N ALA A 123 8.36 -6.00 2.00
CA ALA A 123 9.21 -5.34 2.97
C ALA A 123 8.56 -4.03 3.43
N ASP A 124 8.37 -3.86 4.72
CA ASP A 124 7.85 -2.62 5.28
C ASP A 124 8.68 -2.15 6.48
N TYR A 125 8.67 -0.85 6.73
CA TYR A 125 9.32 -0.27 7.88
C TYR A 125 8.31 -0.10 9.00
N VAL A 126 8.52 -0.83 10.08
CA VAL A 126 7.65 -0.79 11.25
C VAL A 126 8.47 -0.35 12.46
N SER A 127 7.93 0.53 13.29
CA SER A 127 8.60 0.93 14.51
C SER A 127 8.63 -0.23 15.52
N TYR A 128 9.68 -0.29 16.34
CA TYR A 128 9.79 -1.30 17.39
C TYR A 128 8.59 -1.29 18.34
N ASN A 129 8.16 -0.10 18.74
CA ASN A 129 7.01 0.07 19.61
C ASN A 129 5.72 -0.45 18.97
N SER A 130 5.50 -0.18 17.69
CA SER A 130 4.34 -0.70 16.97
C SER A 130 4.30 -2.23 16.96
N ILE A 131 5.45 -2.87 16.73
CA ILE A 131 5.55 -4.34 16.78
C ILE A 131 5.32 -4.86 18.19
N LEU A 132 5.87 -4.20 19.21
CA LEU A 132 5.74 -4.58 20.62
C LEU A 132 4.28 -4.51 21.08
N TYR A 133 3.56 -3.44 20.72
CA TYR A 133 2.16 -3.24 21.10
C TYR A 133 1.16 -3.99 20.21
N SER A 134 1.59 -4.51 19.05
CA SER A 134 0.69 -5.31 18.19
C SER A 134 0.26 -6.64 18.82
N GLY A 135 1.01 -7.13 19.83
CA GLY A 135 0.76 -8.42 20.48
C GLY A 135 1.07 -9.65 19.63
N LEU A 136 1.44 -9.46 18.36
CA LEU A 136 1.74 -10.57 17.43
C LEU A 136 3.02 -11.32 17.79
N TYR A 137 3.93 -10.66 18.48
CA TYR A 137 5.26 -11.21 18.82
C TYR A 137 5.53 -11.19 20.34
N PRO A 138 4.93 -12.09 21.13
CA PRO A 138 5.02 -12.06 22.60
C PRO A 138 6.47 -12.25 23.12
N LYS A 139 7.33 -12.88 22.32
CA LYS A 139 8.74 -13.12 22.68
C LYS A 139 9.67 -11.94 22.31
N LEU A 140 9.17 -10.90 21.67
CA LEU A 140 10.01 -9.78 21.20
C LEU A 140 10.78 -9.10 22.35
N ARG A 141 10.16 -9.01 23.53
CA ARG A 141 10.81 -8.45 24.75
C ARG A 141 12.05 -9.20 25.20
N LYS A 142 12.21 -10.47 24.79
CA LYS A 142 13.37 -11.30 25.14
C LYS A 142 14.61 -10.99 24.30
N PHE A 143 14.48 -10.16 23.24
CA PHE A 143 15.57 -9.79 22.35
C PHE A 143 15.97 -8.32 22.55
N PRO A 144 16.75 -7.98 23.60
CA PRO A 144 17.17 -6.60 23.88
C PRO A 144 18.03 -6.01 22.76
N GLU A 145 18.72 -6.84 21.99
CA GLU A 145 19.54 -6.43 20.87
C GLU A 145 18.72 -5.73 19.76
N LEU A 146 17.50 -6.20 19.51
CA LEU A 146 16.60 -5.55 18.55
C LEU A 146 16.22 -4.15 19.02
N ARG A 147 15.93 -3.98 20.31
CA ARG A 147 15.64 -2.66 20.89
C ARG A 147 16.84 -1.73 20.76
N GLN A 148 18.05 -2.23 21.01
CA GLN A 148 19.26 -1.42 20.92
C GLN A 148 19.55 -0.97 19.47
N LYS A 149 19.35 -1.87 18.48
CA LYS A 149 19.53 -1.56 17.06
C LYS A 149 18.48 -0.60 16.50
N MET A 150 17.26 -0.63 17.05
CA MET A 150 16.13 0.19 16.60
C MET A 150 15.95 1.49 17.39
N SER A 151 16.69 1.65 18.47
CA SER A 151 16.68 2.88 19.28
C SER A 151 17.72 3.88 18.75
N PRO A 152 17.44 5.18 18.78
CA PRO A 152 18.42 6.18 18.44
C PRO A 152 19.60 6.10 19.41
N PRO A 153 20.84 6.41 18.99
CA PRO A 153 21.98 6.41 19.86
C PRO A 153 21.76 7.39 21.01
N ARG A 154 22.20 7.00 22.23
CA ARG A 154 21.99 7.80 23.47
C ARG A 154 22.49 9.23 23.38
N ASN A 155 23.49 9.50 22.54
CA ASN A 155 24.08 10.82 22.33
C ASN A 155 23.44 11.61 21.18
N ALA A 156 22.39 11.06 20.57
CA ALA A 156 21.63 11.81 19.59
C ALA A 156 20.79 12.87 20.30
N TRP A 157 21.43 14.02 20.61
CA TRP A 157 20.74 15.23 21.03
C TRP A 157 19.72 15.72 19.99
N ASN A 158 19.61 15.03 18.84
CA ASN A 158 18.63 15.24 17.79
C ASN A 158 18.09 13.89 17.27
N ALA A 159 17.02 13.38 17.87
CA ALA A 159 16.24 12.30 17.29
C ALA A 159 15.85 12.62 15.83
N HIS A 160 15.61 13.90 15.55
CA HIS A 160 15.35 14.42 14.20
C HIS A 160 16.54 14.23 13.23
N HIS A 161 17.77 14.34 13.70
CA HIS A 161 18.98 14.13 12.89
C HIS A 161 19.19 12.66 12.58
N TRP A 162 18.94 11.80 13.56
CA TRP A 162 19.02 10.36 13.39
C TRP A 162 18.02 9.82 12.35
N HIS A 163 16.79 10.33 12.35
CA HIS A 163 15.79 9.98 11.35
C HIS A 163 16.16 10.44 9.94
N LYS A 164 16.77 11.60 9.82
CA LYS A 164 17.19 12.17 8.55
C LYS A 164 18.35 11.40 7.93
N GLU A 165 19.32 10.98 8.73
CA GLU A 165 20.49 10.22 8.26
C GLU A 165 20.13 8.79 7.88
N GLN A 166 19.25 8.15 8.64
CA GLN A 166 18.84 6.75 8.39
C GLN A 166 17.79 6.61 7.29
N GLY A 167 17.17 7.70 6.82
CA GLY A 167 16.14 7.69 5.76
C GLY A 167 14.94 6.80 6.08
N ARG A 168 14.78 6.40 7.34
CA ARG A 168 13.77 5.48 7.80
C ARG A 168 12.71 6.26 8.56
N GLY A 169 11.49 6.22 8.11
CA GLY A 169 10.34 6.82 8.79
C GLY A 169 9.96 6.12 10.10
N LEU A 170 10.95 5.87 10.97
CA LEU A 170 10.76 5.34 12.31
C LEU A 170 10.42 6.51 13.23
N SER A 171 9.15 6.73 13.47
CA SER A 171 8.69 7.61 14.54
C SER A 171 8.94 6.90 15.87
N ILE A 172 10.02 7.25 16.54
CA ILE A 172 10.26 6.87 17.94
C ILE A 172 10.08 8.17 18.73
N ASP A 173 9.01 8.23 19.51
CA ASP A 173 8.80 9.31 20.44
C ASP A 173 9.85 9.18 21.56
N PRO A 174 10.72 10.19 21.76
CA PRO A 174 11.76 10.12 22.79
C PRO A 174 11.22 10.32 24.22
N ALA A 175 9.91 10.51 24.41
CA ALA A 175 9.30 10.93 25.67
C ALA A 175 8.55 9.83 26.43
N THR A 176 8.71 8.54 26.08
CA THR A 176 8.11 7.45 26.86
C THR A 176 9.09 6.37 27.24
#